data_ef39f2081da2bf4bb0375c61fb0bfef1
#
_entry.id   ef39f2081da2bf4bb0375c61fb0bfef1
#
_cell.length_a   1.000
_cell.length_b   1.000
_cell.length_c   1.000
_cell.angle_alpha   90.00
_cell.angle_beta   90.00
_cell.angle_gamma   90.00
#
_symmetry.space_group_name_H-M   'P 1'
#
loop_
_entity.id
_entity.type
_entity.pdbx_description
1 polymer ?
#
loop_
_entity_poly.entity_id
_entity_poly.type
_entity_poly.pdbx_seq_one_letter_code
_entity_poly.pdbx_strand_id
1 'polypeptide(L)'
;MKTIVNNKKCIIEFKQITGQDMIEEVKQLFLEYAQSLKVNLDFQDFETELMALPGKYGPPDGVLIIALDDGTAVGCTGLRKINEGTCEMKRLYIRDDYKGLGIGKRLSTMILGLILLHR
;
A
#
# COMPACT_ATOMS: atom_id res chain seq x y z
N MET A 1 -8.25 -11.48 6.76
CA MET A 1 -7.13 -12.36 7.18
C MET A 1 -7.08 -12.38 8.71
N LYS A 2 -7.14 -13.55 9.30
CA LYS A 2 -7.06 -13.69 10.76
C LYS A 2 -5.61 -13.89 11.16
N THR A 3 -5.16 -13.20 12.21
CA THR A 3 -3.80 -13.34 12.70
C THR A 3 -3.73 -12.98 14.19
N ILE A 4 -2.55 -13.11 14.79
CA ILE A 4 -2.31 -12.76 16.19
C ILE A 4 -1.22 -11.70 16.24
N VAL A 5 -1.51 -10.58 16.90
CA VAL A 5 -0.58 -9.45 17.08
C VAL A 5 -0.49 -9.18 18.58
N ASN A 6 0.73 -9.25 19.14
CA ASN A 6 0.96 -9.02 20.57
C ASN A 6 0.00 -9.82 21.46
N ASN A 7 -0.14 -11.13 21.17
CA ASN A 7 -1.02 -12.08 21.86
C ASN A 7 -2.51 -11.78 21.74
N LYS A 8 -2.90 -10.91 20.81
CA LYS A 8 -4.30 -10.55 20.58
C LYS A 8 -4.72 -11.01 19.20
N LYS A 9 -5.89 -11.66 19.12
CA LYS A 9 -6.47 -12.05 17.84
C LYS A 9 -6.94 -10.83 17.06
N CYS A 10 -6.53 -10.73 15.82
CA CYS A 10 -6.87 -9.61 14.93
C CYS A 10 -7.43 -10.12 13.61
N ILE A 11 -8.32 -9.33 13.02
CA ILE A 11 -8.80 -9.58 11.65
C ILE A 11 -8.30 -8.41 10.82
N ILE A 12 -7.43 -8.74 9.84
CA ILE A 12 -6.88 -7.74 8.93
C ILE A 12 -7.79 -7.64 7.72
N GLU A 13 -8.29 -6.45 7.47
CA GLU A 13 -9.09 -6.14 6.29
C GLU A 13 -8.22 -5.47 5.24
N PHE A 14 -8.54 -5.69 3.97
CA PHE A 14 -7.81 -5.09 2.85
C PHE A 14 -8.79 -4.26 2.04
N LYS A 15 -8.41 -3.02 1.74
CA LYS A 15 -9.28 -2.08 1.03
C LYS A 15 -8.52 -1.43 -0.10
N GLN A 16 -9.10 -1.44 -1.30
CA GLN A 16 -8.57 -0.68 -2.43
C GLN A 16 -9.02 0.77 -2.31
N ILE A 17 -8.07 1.68 -2.45
CA ILE A 17 -8.30 3.12 -2.39
C ILE A 17 -8.37 3.66 -3.81
N THR A 18 -9.51 4.19 -4.22
CA THR A 18 -9.72 4.69 -5.58
C THR A 18 -9.94 6.19 -5.66
N GLY A 19 -10.14 6.85 -4.52
CA GLY A 19 -10.36 8.29 -4.42
C GLY A 19 -9.71 8.86 -3.17
N GLN A 20 -10.37 9.77 -2.50
CA GLN A 20 -9.81 10.47 -1.34
C GLN A 20 -10.06 9.80 0.00
N ASP A 21 -10.88 8.74 0.02
CA ASP A 21 -11.15 8.01 1.26
C ASP A 21 -9.85 7.41 1.82
N MET A 22 -9.59 7.67 3.10
CA MET A 22 -8.40 7.20 3.81
C MET A 22 -7.06 7.69 3.23
N ILE A 23 -7.06 8.78 2.47
CA ILE A 23 -5.81 9.31 1.87
C ILE A 23 -4.83 9.78 2.95
N GLU A 24 -5.31 10.35 4.06
CA GLU A 24 -4.39 10.79 5.13
C GLU A 24 -3.66 9.60 5.76
N GLU A 25 -4.34 8.47 5.92
CA GLU A 25 -3.74 7.23 6.43
C GLU A 25 -2.70 6.69 5.44
N VAL A 26 -2.98 6.75 4.14
CA VAL A 26 -2.02 6.36 3.10
C VAL A 26 -0.79 7.26 3.14
N LYS A 27 -0.98 8.58 3.25
CA LYS A 27 0.13 9.54 3.36
C LYS A 27 1.02 9.21 4.54
N GLN A 28 0.43 8.91 5.69
CA GLN A 28 1.18 8.56 6.90
C GLN A 28 2.01 7.30 6.68
N LEU A 29 1.43 6.26 6.08
CA LEU A 29 2.16 5.03 5.77
C LEU A 29 3.31 5.28 4.78
N PHE A 30 3.10 6.11 3.76
CA PHE A 30 4.14 6.46 2.79
C PHE A 30 5.28 7.24 3.47
N LEU A 31 4.96 8.13 4.39
CA LEU A 31 5.98 8.86 5.15
C LEU A 31 6.79 7.92 6.04
N GLU A 32 6.14 6.98 6.71
CA GLU A 32 6.83 5.96 7.51
C GLU A 32 7.72 5.08 6.63
N TYR A 33 7.23 4.70 5.46
CA TYR A 33 8.01 3.95 4.49
C TYR A 33 9.28 4.72 4.10
N ALA A 34 9.14 6.01 3.77
CA ALA A 34 10.28 6.85 3.39
C ALA A 34 11.30 6.94 4.52
N GLN A 35 10.84 7.09 5.76
CA GLN A 35 11.70 7.15 6.93
C GLN A 35 12.42 5.83 7.20
N SER A 36 11.82 4.70 6.81
CA SER A 36 12.41 3.38 7.01
C SER A 36 13.54 3.08 6.02
N LEU A 37 13.62 3.82 4.92
CA LEU A 37 14.63 3.61 3.90
C LEU A 37 15.95 4.24 4.34
N LYS A 38 17.07 3.54 4.04
CA LYS A 38 18.41 4.04 4.35
C LYS A 38 18.99 4.87 3.21
N VAL A 39 18.26 5.00 2.10
CA VAL A 39 18.67 5.81 0.95
C VAL A 39 17.79 7.05 0.88
N ASN A 40 18.34 8.14 0.36
CA ASN A 40 17.58 9.38 0.18
C ASN A 40 16.60 9.23 -0.97
N LEU A 41 15.34 9.54 -0.70
CA LEU A 41 14.35 9.71 -1.75
C LEU A 41 14.49 11.12 -2.32
N ASP A 42 14.10 11.28 -3.57
CA ASP A 42 13.95 12.62 -4.15
C ASP A 42 12.75 13.29 -3.46
N PHE A 43 13.05 14.23 -2.58
CA PHE A 43 12.04 14.89 -1.75
C PHE A 43 10.95 15.57 -2.57
N GLN A 44 11.32 16.24 -3.65
CA GLN A 44 10.35 16.98 -4.47
C GLN A 44 9.38 16.03 -5.15
N ASP A 45 9.88 14.97 -5.74
CA ASP A 45 9.04 13.97 -6.40
C ASP A 45 8.15 13.24 -5.40
N PHE A 46 8.68 12.94 -4.22
CA PHE A 46 7.92 12.26 -3.18
C PHE A 46 6.81 13.16 -2.62
N GLU A 47 7.08 14.44 -2.37
CA GLU A 47 6.06 15.39 -1.93
C GLU A 47 4.95 15.52 -2.97
N THR A 48 5.32 15.62 -4.25
CA THR A 48 4.36 15.68 -5.35
C THR A 48 3.48 14.43 -5.36
N GLU A 49 4.08 13.27 -5.18
CA GLU A 49 3.34 12.00 -5.10
C GLU A 49 2.33 12.01 -3.96
N LEU A 50 2.73 12.46 -2.76
CA LEU A 50 1.85 12.54 -1.60
C LEU A 50 0.67 13.47 -1.83
N MET A 51 0.93 14.63 -2.42
CA MET A 51 -0.11 15.63 -2.66
C MET A 51 -1.10 15.19 -3.72
N ALA A 52 -0.67 14.35 -4.65
CA ALA A 52 -1.49 13.89 -5.76
C ALA A 52 -2.25 12.58 -5.49
N LEU A 53 -2.05 11.96 -4.32
CA LEU A 53 -2.65 10.65 -4.05
C LEU A 53 -4.17 10.65 -4.27
N PRO A 54 -4.74 9.59 -4.85
CA PRO A 54 -4.09 8.34 -5.26
C PRO A 54 -3.25 8.47 -6.54
N GLY A 55 -3.44 9.54 -7.34
CA GLY A 55 -2.62 9.85 -8.51
C GLY A 55 -2.34 8.64 -9.41
N LYS A 56 -1.06 8.35 -9.62
CA LYS A 56 -0.65 7.22 -10.48
C LYS A 56 -1.03 5.84 -9.94
N TYR A 57 -1.41 5.76 -8.67
CA TYR A 57 -1.90 4.51 -8.06
C TYR A 57 -3.42 4.40 -8.13
N GLY A 58 -4.10 5.35 -8.72
CA GLY A 58 -5.55 5.34 -8.88
C GLY A 58 -5.99 4.73 -10.21
N PRO A 59 -7.32 4.44 -10.31
CA PRO A 59 -7.85 3.95 -11.60
C PRO A 59 -7.63 4.96 -12.72
N PRO A 60 -7.61 4.52 -13.99
CA PRO A 60 -7.79 3.13 -14.43
C PRO A 60 -6.51 2.31 -14.43
N ASP A 61 -5.33 2.92 -14.34
CA ASP A 61 -4.06 2.24 -14.58
C ASP A 61 -3.36 1.77 -13.33
N GLY A 62 -3.70 2.33 -12.18
CA GLY A 62 -3.03 2.03 -10.92
C GLY A 62 -3.92 1.30 -9.92
N VAL A 63 -3.30 0.79 -8.87
CA VAL A 63 -3.97 0.15 -7.74
C VAL A 63 -3.29 0.62 -6.47
N LEU A 64 -4.10 0.93 -5.45
CA LEU A 64 -3.61 1.28 -4.13
C LEU A 64 -4.41 0.48 -3.11
N ILE A 65 -3.73 -0.34 -2.30
CA ILE A 65 -4.38 -1.19 -1.31
C ILE A 65 -3.83 -0.88 0.06
N ILE A 66 -4.72 -0.76 1.04
CA ILE A 66 -4.37 -0.54 2.44
C ILE A 66 -4.84 -1.74 3.27
N ALA A 67 -4.04 -2.12 4.24
CA ALA A 67 -4.39 -3.16 5.22
C ALA A 67 -4.79 -2.48 6.52
N LEU A 68 -5.88 -2.93 7.11
CA LEU A 68 -6.50 -2.32 8.29
C LEU A 68 -6.67 -3.36 9.39
N ASP A 69 -6.31 -2.99 10.62
CA ASP A 69 -6.63 -3.74 11.83
C ASP A 69 -7.64 -2.90 12.62
N ASP A 70 -8.90 -3.36 12.63
CA ASP A 70 -9.99 -2.65 13.31
C ASP A 70 -10.06 -1.16 12.92
N GLY A 71 -9.95 -0.91 11.62
CA GLY A 71 -10.01 0.45 11.07
C GLY A 71 -8.71 1.23 11.11
N THR A 72 -7.68 0.71 11.76
CA THR A 72 -6.36 1.37 11.83
C THR A 72 -5.45 0.86 10.72
N ALA A 73 -4.89 1.77 9.94
CA ALA A 73 -3.98 1.42 8.85
C ALA A 73 -2.69 0.82 9.38
N VAL A 74 -2.32 -0.36 8.88
CA VAL A 74 -1.12 -1.07 9.33
C VAL A 74 -0.18 -1.45 8.20
N GLY A 75 -0.61 -1.29 6.96
CA GLY A 75 0.23 -1.59 5.81
C GLY A 75 -0.41 -1.12 4.51
N CYS A 76 0.39 -1.09 3.45
CA CYS A 76 -0.08 -0.65 2.14
C CYS A 76 0.81 -1.19 1.03
N THR A 77 0.32 -1.09 -0.20
CA THR A 77 1.12 -1.22 -1.40
C THR A 77 0.44 -0.50 -2.55
N GLY A 78 1.22 -0.06 -3.52
CA GLY A 78 0.73 0.57 -4.74
C GLY A 78 1.25 -0.14 -5.99
N LEU A 79 0.46 -0.06 -7.04
CA LEU A 79 0.85 -0.52 -8.38
C LEU A 79 0.66 0.64 -9.33
N ARG A 80 1.69 0.94 -10.12
CA ARG A 80 1.60 1.95 -11.17
C ARG A 80 1.92 1.35 -12.53
N LYS A 81 1.30 1.90 -13.55
CA LYS A 81 1.62 1.56 -14.92
C LYS A 81 2.84 2.37 -15.36
N ILE A 82 3.81 1.71 -15.97
CA ILE A 82 5.00 2.37 -16.54
C ILE A 82 4.77 2.61 -18.02
N ASN A 83 4.36 1.57 -18.75
CA ASN A 83 3.99 1.65 -20.17
C ASN A 83 3.08 0.46 -20.51
N GLU A 84 2.68 0.34 -21.75
CA GLU A 84 1.89 -0.80 -22.20
C GLU A 84 2.66 -2.11 -21.94
N GLY A 85 2.06 -2.99 -21.17
CA GLY A 85 2.63 -4.28 -20.83
C GLY A 85 3.55 -4.29 -19.62
N THR A 86 3.82 -3.13 -18.99
CA THR A 86 4.73 -3.06 -17.84
C THR A 86 4.09 -2.24 -16.71
N CYS A 87 4.07 -2.82 -15.52
CA CYS A 87 3.67 -2.13 -14.30
C CYS A 87 4.65 -2.44 -13.19
N GLU A 88 4.63 -1.61 -12.15
CA GLU A 88 5.58 -1.70 -11.05
C GLU A 88 4.85 -1.61 -9.72
N MET A 89 5.11 -2.59 -8.84
CA MET A 89 4.63 -2.53 -7.46
C MET A 89 5.60 -1.67 -6.65
N LYS A 90 5.07 -0.67 -5.95
CA LYS A 90 5.87 0.27 -5.14
C LYS A 90 5.20 0.48 -3.79
N ARG A 91 5.98 1.01 -2.85
CA ARG A 91 5.47 1.45 -1.55
C ARG A 91 4.86 0.31 -0.74
N LEU A 92 5.41 -0.91 -0.88
CA LEU A 92 5.03 -2.01 0.01
C LEU A 92 5.63 -1.72 1.37
N TYR A 93 4.77 -1.49 2.35
CA TYR A 93 5.17 -1.15 3.70
C TYR A 93 4.23 -1.77 4.71
N ILE A 94 4.79 -2.35 5.76
CA ILE A 94 4.05 -2.92 6.88
C ILE A 94 4.64 -2.33 8.17
N ARG A 95 3.78 -1.85 9.05
CA ARG A 95 4.22 -1.35 10.36
C ARG A 95 4.86 -2.47 11.16
N ASP A 96 5.85 -2.13 12.00
CA ASP A 96 6.73 -3.10 12.65
C ASP A 96 5.99 -4.17 13.43
N ASP A 97 4.96 -3.81 14.20
CA ASP A 97 4.19 -4.77 15.01
C ASP A 97 3.44 -5.81 14.16
N TYR A 98 3.27 -5.54 12.87
CA TYR A 98 2.49 -6.37 11.95
C TYR A 98 3.36 -7.13 10.96
N LYS A 99 4.70 -6.99 11.05
CA LYS A 99 5.62 -7.70 10.18
C LYS A 99 5.67 -9.19 10.54
N GLY A 100 5.97 -10.02 9.54
CA GLY A 100 6.11 -11.46 9.73
C GLY A 100 4.81 -12.22 9.86
N LEU A 101 3.67 -11.59 9.58
CA LEU A 101 2.35 -12.21 9.73
C LEU A 101 1.71 -12.60 8.40
N GLY A 102 2.40 -12.33 7.28
CA GLY A 102 1.88 -12.64 5.95
C GLY A 102 1.06 -11.54 5.30
N ILE A 103 0.98 -10.36 5.92
CA ILE A 103 0.22 -9.23 5.36
C ILE A 103 0.83 -8.75 4.05
N GLY A 104 2.16 -8.59 4.00
CA GLY A 104 2.85 -8.18 2.78
C GLY A 104 2.66 -9.16 1.64
N LYS A 105 2.73 -10.46 1.95
CA LYS A 105 2.48 -11.51 0.97
C LYS A 105 1.04 -11.44 0.44
N ARG A 106 0.07 -11.20 1.32
CA ARG A 106 -1.34 -11.08 0.92
C ARG A 106 -1.55 -9.87 0.02
N LEU A 107 -0.96 -8.73 0.37
CA LEU A 107 -1.02 -7.52 -0.46
C LEU A 107 -0.44 -7.78 -1.85
N SER A 108 0.72 -8.40 -1.94
CA SER A 108 1.37 -8.72 -3.22
C SER A 108 0.53 -9.69 -4.04
N THR A 109 -0.07 -10.67 -3.41
CA THR A 109 -0.95 -11.65 -4.08
C THR A 109 -2.21 -10.97 -4.64
N MET A 110 -2.78 -10.03 -3.88
CA MET A 110 -3.95 -9.27 -4.33
C MET A 110 -3.62 -8.41 -5.56
N ILE A 111 -2.46 -7.75 -5.56
CA ILE A 111 -1.99 -6.98 -6.71
C ILE A 111 -1.88 -7.87 -7.95
N LEU A 112 -1.24 -9.04 -7.82
CA LEU A 112 -1.12 -10.00 -8.92
C LEU A 112 -2.48 -10.43 -9.46
N GLY A 113 -3.44 -10.72 -8.58
CA GLY A 113 -4.78 -11.10 -8.97
C GLY A 113 -5.48 -10.01 -9.78
N LEU A 114 -5.33 -8.75 -9.37
CA LEU A 114 -5.92 -7.62 -10.08
C LEU A 114 -5.29 -7.43 -11.46
N ILE A 115 -3.96 -7.61 -11.57
CA ILE A 115 -3.28 -7.56 -12.88
C ILE A 115 -3.84 -8.62 -13.82
N LEU A 116 -4.00 -9.84 -13.34
CA LEU A 116 -4.50 -10.95 -14.16
C LEU A 116 -5.95 -10.74 -14.61
N LEU A 117 -6.78 -10.10 -13.77
CA LEU A 117 -8.16 -9.83 -14.11
C LEU A 117 -8.32 -8.75 -15.19
N HIS A 118 -7.35 -7.86 -15.33
CA HIS A 118 -7.42 -6.72 -16.23
C HIS A 118 -6.52 -6.87 -17.47
N ARG A 119 -6.15 -8.10 -17.79
CA ARG A 119 -5.36 -8.40 -19.00
C ARG A 119 -6.20 -8.29 -20.25
#